data_f935a7589a3974c7e66e746ae627ca54
#
_entry.id   f935a7589a3974c7e66e746ae627ca54
#
_cell.length_a   1.000
_cell.length_b   1.000
_cell.length_c   1.000
_cell.angle_alpha   90.00
_cell.angle_beta   90.00
_cell.angle_gamma   90.00
#
_symmetry.space_group_name_H-M   'P 1'
#
loop_
_entity.id
_entity.type
_entity.pdbx_description
1 polymer ?
#
loop_
_entity_poly.entity_id
_entity_poly.type
_entity_poly.pdbx_seq_one_letter_code
_entity_poly.pdbx_strand_id
1 'polypeptide(L)'
;MKALILTNRVPFPPNSGYPIVVYNTIKGLLKLGVEVTLFSINASKHRVDVDDIYDPVFEQISFHSYNIDTEVNIWGAFFNIFSNQSYNVSRFYDDEAAKLLENVLREQEFDIIQFEGLFVVPYLDVVKEQSKAKLIYRAHNIEFDVWERLAAGEQFRPRRKYLEFLSRRLKVYETEQINRFHQVFCDQ
;
A
#
# COMPACT_ATOMS: atom_id res chain seq x y z
N MET A 1 -5.96 -7.33 -21.54
CA MET A 1 -6.34 -7.12 -20.13
C MET A 1 -5.39 -6.07 -19.55
N LYS A 2 -5.94 -5.08 -18.83
CA LYS A 2 -5.17 -4.00 -18.21
C LYS A 2 -5.25 -4.10 -16.70
N ALA A 3 -4.11 -4.07 -16.04
CA ALA A 3 -4.02 -4.13 -14.59
C ALA A 3 -3.32 -2.91 -14.02
N LEU A 4 -3.90 -2.31 -12.98
CA LEU A 4 -3.25 -1.31 -12.15
C LEU A 4 -2.81 -1.97 -10.83
N ILE A 5 -1.54 -1.77 -10.46
CA ILE A 5 -0.99 -2.25 -9.19
C ILE A 5 -0.65 -1.02 -8.33
N LEU A 6 -1.28 -0.93 -7.15
CA LEU A 6 -0.98 0.10 -6.16
C LEU A 6 -0.03 -0.46 -5.10
N THR A 7 1.05 0.25 -4.83
CA THR A 7 2.09 -0.16 -3.88
C THR A 7 2.46 0.98 -2.93
N ASN A 8 2.77 0.65 -1.68
CA ASN A 8 3.26 1.62 -0.69
C ASN A 8 4.79 1.78 -0.70
N ARG A 9 5.44 1.15 -1.67
CA ARG A 9 6.89 1.19 -1.87
C ARG A 9 7.19 0.83 -3.33
N VAL A 10 8.12 1.54 -3.96
CA VAL A 10 8.65 1.17 -5.27
C VAL A 10 9.29 -0.23 -5.17
N PRO A 11 8.87 -1.20 -6.02
CA PRO A 11 9.36 -2.58 -5.94
C PRO A 11 10.75 -2.76 -6.59
N PHE A 12 11.64 -1.80 -6.39
CA PHE A 12 13.00 -1.77 -6.91
C PHE A 12 13.99 -1.21 -5.87
N PRO A 13 15.23 -1.75 -5.76
CA PRO A 13 15.64 -3.03 -6.34
C PRO A 13 14.92 -4.22 -5.67
N PRO A 14 14.66 -5.33 -6.42
CA PRO A 14 13.99 -6.51 -5.87
C PRO A 14 14.94 -7.37 -5.03
N ASN A 15 15.39 -6.84 -3.89
CA ASN A 15 16.41 -7.43 -3.01
C ASN A 15 15.89 -7.85 -1.61
N SER A 16 14.60 -7.69 -1.35
CA SER A 16 13.97 -8.05 -0.08
C SER A 16 12.51 -8.50 -0.31
N GLY A 17 11.90 -9.17 0.66
CA GLY A 17 10.62 -9.87 0.53
C GLY A 17 9.55 -9.17 -0.29
N TYR A 18 9.04 -8.02 0.20
CA TYR A 18 7.98 -7.26 -0.48
C TYR A 18 8.35 -6.84 -1.93
N PRO A 19 9.49 -6.17 -2.21
CA PRO A 19 9.85 -5.81 -3.58
C PRO A 19 10.00 -7.01 -4.51
N ILE A 20 10.56 -8.14 -4.04
CA ILE A 20 10.71 -9.36 -4.82
C ILE A 20 9.34 -9.87 -5.26
N VAL A 21 8.39 -9.93 -4.35
CA VAL A 21 7.05 -10.45 -4.62
C VAL A 21 6.32 -9.58 -5.64
N VAL A 22 6.27 -8.27 -5.42
CA VAL A 22 5.59 -7.33 -6.34
C VAL A 22 6.26 -7.32 -7.71
N TYR A 23 7.59 -7.25 -7.77
CA TYR A 23 8.35 -7.29 -9.02
C TYR A 23 8.07 -8.56 -9.82
N ASN A 24 8.08 -9.73 -9.17
CA ASN A 24 7.78 -10.98 -9.84
C ASN A 24 6.32 -11.09 -10.27
N THR A 25 5.39 -10.48 -9.55
CA THR A 25 3.98 -10.38 -9.96
C THR A 25 3.86 -9.57 -11.24
N ILE A 26 4.48 -8.39 -11.33
CA ILE A 26 4.52 -7.56 -12.54
C ILE A 26 5.10 -8.36 -13.71
N LYS A 27 6.26 -8.99 -13.50
CA LYS A 27 6.92 -9.82 -14.50
C LYS A 27 6.06 -11.00 -14.97
N GLY A 28 5.32 -11.61 -14.06
CA GLY A 28 4.36 -12.68 -14.37
C GLY A 28 3.20 -12.20 -15.24
N LEU A 29 2.61 -11.06 -14.89
CA LEU A 29 1.53 -10.44 -15.64
C LEU A 29 1.96 -10.04 -17.06
N LEU A 30 3.14 -9.44 -17.20
CA LEU A 30 3.72 -9.11 -18.51
C LEU A 30 3.89 -10.35 -19.40
N LYS A 31 4.37 -11.48 -18.83
CA LYS A 31 4.49 -12.76 -19.56
C LYS A 31 3.15 -13.32 -20.04
N LEU A 32 2.07 -12.99 -19.33
CA LEU A 32 0.70 -13.37 -19.71
C LEU A 32 0.06 -12.38 -20.68
N GLY A 33 0.80 -11.39 -21.18
CA GLY A 33 0.29 -10.39 -22.12
C GLY A 33 -0.65 -9.35 -21.47
N VAL A 34 -0.53 -9.14 -20.16
CA VAL A 34 -1.28 -8.10 -19.45
C VAL A 34 -0.55 -6.78 -19.56
N GLU A 35 -1.25 -5.73 -19.95
CA GLU A 35 -0.74 -4.36 -19.85
C GLU A 35 -0.76 -3.94 -18.37
N VAL A 36 0.41 -3.60 -17.82
CA VAL A 36 0.55 -3.28 -16.41
C VAL A 36 0.85 -1.80 -16.23
N THR A 37 0.07 -1.15 -15.37
CA THR A 37 0.37 0.16 -14.80
C THR A 37 0.72 -0.02 -13.33
N LEU A 38 1.85 0.55 -12.91
CA LEU A 38 2.29 0.57 -11.53
C LEU A 38 2.13 1.98 -10.96
N PHE A 39 1.40 2.11 -9.85
CA PHE A 39 1.31 3.33 -9.07
C PHE A 39 1.95 3.09 -7.69
N SER A 40 3.05 3.77 -7.39
CA SER A 40 3.79 3.57 -6.16
C SER A 40 3.80 4.80 -5.27
N ILE A 41 3.47 4.63 -4.01
CA ILE A 41 3.79 5.59 -2.96
C ILE A 41 5.27 5.39 -2.60
N ASN A 42 6.10 6.35 -2.96
CA ASN A 42 7.54 6.30 -2.68
C ASN A 42 7.83 6.90 -1.29
N ALA A 43 7.57 6.09 -0.26
CA ALA A 43 7.66 6.50 1.14
C ALA A 43 9.09 6.80 1.58
N SER A 44 9.28 7.82 2.44
CA SER A 44 10.59 8.33 2.88
C SER A 44 11.54 7.25 3.41
N LYS A 45 11.02 6.29 4.18
CA LYS A 45 11.83 5.20 4.77
C LYS A 45 12.51 4.28 3.74
N HIS A 46 11.91 4.13 2.56
CA HIS A 46 12.37 3.22 1.51
C HIS A 46 12.40 3.93 0.15
N ARG A 47 12.66 5.23 0.17
CA ARG A 47 12.68 6.06 -1.03
C ARG A 47 13.69 5.55 -2.04
N VAL A 48 13.24 5.46 -3.26
CA VAL A 48 14.05 5.12 -4.43
C VAL A 48 14.08 6.33 -5.34
N ASP A 49 15.23 6.65 -5.90
CA ASP A 49 15.31 7.60 -7.01
C ASP A 49 14.78 6.90 -8.25
N VAL A 50 13.63 7.35 -8.73
CA VAL A 50 12.93 6.68 -9.84
C VAL A 50 13.61 6.94 -11.19
N ASP A 51 14.35 8.02 -11.29
CA ASP A 51 15.11 8.37 -12.51
C ASP A 51 16.34 7.46 -12.70
N ASP A 52 16.77 6.80 -11.63
CA ASP A 52 17.89 5.84 -11.63
C ASP A 52 17.44 4.38 -11.85
N ILE A 53 16.16 4.15 -12.17
CA ILE A 53 15.65 2.79 -12.42
C ILE A 53 15.89 2.41 -13.88
N TYR A 54 16.95 1.68 -14.14
CA TYR A 54 17.26 1.07 -15.45
C TYR A 54 16.99 -0.43 -15.36
N ASP A 55 15.76 -0.84 -15.69
CA ASP A 55 15.33 -2.23 -15.55
C ASP A 55 14.34 -2.62 -16.65
N PRO A 56 14.56 -3.76 -17.37
CA PRO A 56 13.73 -4.17 -18.49
C PRO A 56 12.25 -4.41 -18.17
N VAL A 57 11.88 -4.65 -16.90
CA VAL A 57 10.48 -4.80 -16.48
C VAL A 57 9.83 -3.42 -16.37
N PHE A 58 10.55 -2.43 -15.82
CA PHE A 58 10.06 -1.06 -15.70
C PHE A 58 9.92 -0.38 -17.06
N GLU A 59 10.74 -0.72 -18.06
CA GLU A 59 10.63 -0.23 -19.43
C GLU A 59 9.37 -0.73 -20.16
N GLN A 60 8.74 -1.81 -19.69
CA GLN A 60 7.56 -2.44 -20.29
C GLN A 60 6.25 -2.04 -19.63
N ILE A 61 6.26 -1.22 -18.58
CA ILE A 61 5.07 -0.81 -17.85
C ILE A 61 4.88 0.70 -17.86
N SER A 62 3.64 1.14 -17.64
CA SER A 62 3.40 2.54 -17.28
C SER A 62 3.68 2.70 -15.79
N PHE A 63 4.66 3.53 -15.43
CA PHE A 63 5.08 3.70 -14.05
C PHE A 63 4.83 5.12 -13.55
N HIS A 64 4.09 5.23 -12.45
CA HIS A 64 3.81 6.48 -11.74
C HIS A 64 4.26 6.34 -10.30
N SER A 65 4.93 7.36 -9.77
CA SER A 65 5.29 7.38 -8.36
C SER A 65 5.04 8.75 -7.74
N TYR A 66 4.72 8.74 -6.45
CA TYR A 66 4.57 9.96 -5.67
C TYR A 66 5.34 9.86 -4.35
N ASN A 67 6.18 10.87 -4.07
CA ASN A 67 7.01 10.90 -2.87
C ASN A 67 6.19 11.38 -1.68
N ILE A 68 6.03 10.55 -0.66
CA ILE A 68 5.38 10.91 0.60
C ILE A 68 6.38 10.85 1.75
N ASP A 69 6.33 11.87 2.60
CA ASP A 69 7.02 11.81 3.88
C ASP A 69 6.15 11.03 4.87
N THR A 70 6.62 9.83 5.21
CA THR A 70 5.96 8.92 6.14
C THR A 70 6.63 8.88 7.51
N GLU A 71 7.48 9.86 7.85
CA GLU A 71 8.10 9.93 9.17
C GLU A 71 7.05 10.09 10.28
N VAL A 72 7.32 9.45 11.41
CA VAL A 72 6.40 9.50 12.55
C VAL A 72 6.50 10.86 13.22
N ASN A 73 5.50 11.71 13.01
CA ASN A 73 5.38 12.94 13.80
C ASN A 73 4.73 12.61 15.16
N ILE A 74 5.46 12.82 16.24
CA ILE A 74 5.02 12.55 17.62
C ILE A 74 3.70 13.29 17.94
N TRP A 75 3.55 14.53 17.48
CA TRP A 75 2.32 15.31 17.64
C TRP A 75 1.16 14.73 16.80
N GLY A 76 1.44 14.31 15.57
CA GLY A 76 0.45 13.63 14.72
C GLY A 76 -0.02 12.31 15.34
N ALA A 77 0.89 11.52 15.91
CA ALA A 77 0.56 10.30 16.63
C ALA A 77 -0.30 10.57 17.87
N PHE A 78 0.00 11.65 18.63
CA PHE A 78 -0.77 12.06 19.81
C PHE A 78 -2.19 12.50 19.45
N PHE A 79 -2.34 13.37 18.45
CA PHE A 79 -3.68 13.83 18.02
C PHE A 79 -4.51 12.70 17.38
N ASN A 80 -3.87 11.73 16.74
CA ASN A 80 -4.56 10.59 16.16
C ASN A 80 -5.14 9.63 17.22
N ILE A 81 -4.70 9.68 18.47
CA ILE A 81 -5.36 8.93 19.57
C ILE A 81 -6.86 9.29 19.66
N PHE A 82 -7.22 10.51 19.30
CA PHE A 82 -8.60 11.02 19.31
C PHE A 82 -9.34 10.87 17.97
N SER A 83 -8.68 10.41 16.91
CA SER A 83 -9.32 10.15 15.62
C SER A 83 -9.76 8.69 15.48
N ASN A 84 -10.76 8.42 14.65
CA ASN A 84 -11.19 7.05 14.36
C ASN A 84 -10.30 6.33 13.34
N GLN A 85 -9.30 7.01 12.74
CA GLN A 85 -8.42 6.43 11.74
C GLN A 85 -7.16 5.84 12.38
N SER A 86 -6.63 4.76 11.81
CA SER A 86 -5.33 4.22 12.22
C SER A 86 -4.21 5.12 11.69
N TYR A 87 -3.50 5.83 12.59
CA TYR A 87 -2.36 6.69 12.22
C TYR A 87 -1.31 5.98 11.35
N ASN A 88 -1.10 4.71 11.63
CA ASN A 88 -0.13 3.91 10.89
C ASN A 88 -0.46 3.81 9.39
N VAL A 89 -1.74 3.92 9.05
CA VAL A 89 -2.23 3.81 7.67
C VAL A 89 -2.48 5.19 7.07
N SER A 90 -3.12 6.10 7.83
CA SER A 90 -3.47 7.44 7.32
C SER A 90 -2.28 8.27 6.87
N ARG A 91 -1.09 8.07 7.45
CA ARG A 91 0.14 8.75 7.04
C ARG A 91 0.64 8.41 5.63
N PHE A 92 0.08 7.36 5.01
CA PHE A 92 0.37 6.99 3.62
C PHE A 92 -0.59 7.62 2.62
N TYR A 93 -1.60 8.36 3.11
CA TYR A 93 -2.50 9.12 2.26
C TYR A 93 -2.00 10.55 2.08
N ASP A 94 -2.06 11.01 0.83
CA ASP A 94 -1.76 12.38 0.44
C ASP A 94 -2.72 12.80 -0.67
N ASP A 95 -3.26 14.03 -0.59
CA ASP A 95 -4.26 14.53 -1.54
C ASP A 95 -3.69 14.72 -2.95
N GLU A 96 -2.43 15.07 -3.09
CA GLU A 96 -1.79 15.23 -4.40
C GLU A 96 -1.50 13.86 -5.03
N ALA A 97 -1.11 12.86 -4.21
CA ALA A 97 -1.01 11.48 -4.67
C ALA A 97 -2.37 10.93 -5.12
N ALA A 98 -3.45 11.27 -4.40
CA ALA A 98 -4.82 10.91 -4.76
C ALA A 98 -5.22 11.53 -6.10
N LYS A 99 -4.94 12.82 -6.33
CA LYS A 99 -5.18 13.50 -7.62
C LYS A 99 -4.38 12.88 -8.77
N LEU A 100 -3.12 12.52 -8.52
CA LEU A 100 -2.31 11.83 -9.52
C LEU A 100 -2.92 10.47 -9.88
N LEU A 101 -3.37 9.71 -8.88
CA LEU A 101 -4.07 8.44 -9.10
C LEU A 101 -5.39 8.64 -9.87
N GLU A 102 -6.18 9.67 -9.54
CA GLU A 102 -7.39 10.01 -10.30
C GLU A 102 -7.09 10.27 -11.77
N ASN A 103 -6.02 10.99 -12.08
CA ASN A 103 -5.63 11.25 -13.47
C ASN A 103 -5.30 9.94 -14.19
N VAL A 104 -4.53 9.05 -13.58
CA VAL A 104 -4.23 7.72 -14.13
C VAL A 104 -5.51 6.92 -14.40
N LEU A 105 -6.48 6.97 -13.48
CA LEU A 105 -7.76 6.26 -13.62
C LEU A 105 -8.68 6.86 -14.68
N ARG A 106 -8.54 8.16 -14.98
CA ARG A 106 -9.30 8.84 -16.04
C ARG A 106 -8.70 8.63 -17.44
N GLU A 107 -7.38 8.46 -17.52
CA GLU A 107 -6.67 8.29 -18.79
C GLU A 107 -6.93 6.91 -19.44
N GLN A 108 -7.19 5.88 -18.61
CA GLN A 108 -7.46 4.54 -19.11
C GLN A 108 -8.37 3.72 -18.18
N GLU A 109 -9.15 2.82 -18.78
CA GLU A 109 -9.93 1.82 -18.04
C GLU A 109 -9.06 0.62 -17.69
N PHE A 110 -9.25 0.08 -16.48
CA PHE A 110 -8.59 -1.13 -15.99
C PHE A 110 -9.61 -2.26 -15.79
N ASP A 111 -9.19 -3.49 -16.09
CA ASP A 111 -9.96 -4.69 -15.78
C ASP A 111 -9.82 -5.10 -14.31
N ILE A 112 -8.61 -4.89 -13.77
CA ILE A 112 -8.21 -5.26 -12.41
C ILE A 112 -7.41 -4.14 -11.78
N ILE A 113 -7.69 -3.85 -10.50
CA ILE A 113 -6.88 -2.98 -9.67
C ILE A 113 -6.46 -3.76 -8.42
N GLN A 114 -5.17 -3.97 -8.26
CA GLN A 114 -4.58 -4.73 -7.17
C GLN A 114 -3.90 -3.81 -6.16
N PHE A 115 -4.29 -3.96 -4.90
CA PHE A 115 -3.72 -3.24 -3.76
C PHE A 115 -2.71 -4.13 -3.04
N GLU A 116 -1.45 -3.73 -3.05
CA GLU A 116 -0.33 -4.45 -2.44
C GLU A 116 -0.13 -3.99 -0.99
N GLY A 117 -0.92 -4.58 -0.09
CA GLY A 117 -0.85 -4.32 1.34
C GLY A 117 -1.78 -3.21 1.85
N LEU A 118 -1.84 -3.10 3.18
CA LEU A 118 -2.80 -2.25 3.89
C LEU A 118 -2.55 -0.75 3.70
N PHE A 119 -1.30 -0.36 3.47
CA PHE A 119 -0.89 1.05 3.45
C PHE A 119 -1.32 1.83 2.21
N VAL A 120 -1.80 1.15 1.14
CA VAL A 120 -2.40 1.79 -0.04
C VAL A 120 -3.93 1.77 -0.01
N VAL A 121 -4.54 1.11 0.96
CA VAL A 121 -5.99 1.05 1.13
C VAL A 121 -6.66 2.43 1.37
N PRO A 122 -6.00 3.46 1.93
CA PRO A 122 -6.58 4.81 1.98
C PRO A 122 -7.01 5.38 0.62
N TYR A 123 -6.44 4.89 -0.49
CA TYR A 123 -6.82 5.29 -1.85
C TYR A 123 -8.03 4.52 -2.41
N LEU A 124 -8.61 3.60 -1.64
CA LEU A 124 -9.70 2.73 -2.11
C LEU A 124 -10.95 3.52 -2.53
N ASP A 125 -11.28 4.59 -1.81
CA ASP A 125 -12.46 5.39 -2.14
C ASP A 125 -12.25 6.15 -3.46
N VAL A 126 -11.08 6.71 -3.69
CA VAL A 126 -10.69 7.34 -4.96
C VAL A 126 -10.83 6.34 -6.11
N VAL A 127 -10.34 5.11 -5.93
CA VAL A 127 -10.43 4.06 -6.95
C VAL A 127 -11.88 3.68 -7.22
N LYS A 128 -12.72 3.54 -6.19
CA LYS A 128 -14.14 3.17 -6.35
C LYS A 128 -14.97 4.24 -7.03
N GLU A 129 -14.64 5.50 -6.83
CA GLU A 129 -15.32 6.62 -7.48
C GLU A 129 -14.98 6.72 -8.98
N GLN A 130 -13.75 6.39 -9.36
CA GLN A 130 -13.23 6.60 -10.71
C GLN A 130 -13.23 5.31 -11.57
N SER A 131 -13.38 4.12 -11.00
CA SER A 131 -13.22 2.87 -11.72
C SER A 131 -14.25 1.80 -11.35
N LYS A 132 -14.64 0.99 -12.36
CA LYS A 132 -15.48 -0.21 -12.20
C LYS A 132 -14.66 -1.50 -12.23
N ALA A 133 -13.34 -1.42 -12.19
CA ALA A 133 -12.44 -2.55 -12.20
C ALA A 133 -12.69 -3.51 -11.03
N LYS A 134 -12.31 -4.77 -11.20
CA LYS A 134 -12.29 -5.72 -10.09
C LYS A 134 -11.19 -5.37 -9.13
N LEU A 135 -11.53 -5.18 -7.86
CA LEU A 135 -10.60 -4.80 -6.80
C LEU A 135 -10.07 -6.05 -6.11
N ILE A 136 -8.76 -6.17 -6.08
CA ILE A 136 -8.03 -7.26 -5.44
C ILE A 136 -7.17 -6.67 -4.32
N TYR A 137 -7.22 -7.29 -3.14
CA TYR A 137 -6.33 -6.98 -2.04
C TYR A 137 -5.35 -8.12 -1.83
N ARG A 138 -4.06 -7.83 -1.77
CA ARG A 138 -3.03 -8.77 -1.41
C ARG A 138 -2.40 -8.39 -0.08
N ALA A 139 -2.60 -9.23 0.92
CA ALA A 139 -1.99 -9.08 2.24
C ALA A 139 -0.61 -9.77 2.24
N HIS A 140 0.45 -8.97 2.33
CA HIS A 140 1.81 -9.50 2.56
C HIS A 140 2.01 -9.91 4.01
N ASN A 141 1.31 -9.24 4.93
CA ASN A 141 1.24 -9.53 6.35
C ASN A 141 -0.18 -9.24 6.83
N ILE A 142 -0.55 -9.85 7.93
CA ILE A 142 -1.66 -9.39 8.76
C ILE A 142 -1.09 -8.31 9.66
N GLU A 143 -1.34 -7.04 9.31
CA GLU A 143 -0.63 -5.91 9.92
C GLU A 143 -0.92 -5.79 11.43
N PHE A 144 -2.16 -5.99 11.86
CA PHE A 144 -2.46 -5.94 13.29
C PHE A 144 -1.74 -7.02 14.10
N ASP A 145 -1.49 -8.20 13.53
CA ASP A 145 -0.78 -9.30 14.19
C ASP A 145 0.71 -8.98 14.36
N VAL A 146 1.31 -8.29 13.39
CA VAL A 146 2.69 -7.77 13.50
C VAL A 146 2.79 -6.83 14.70
N TRP A 147 1.84 -5.91 14.87
CA TRP A 147 1.82 -4.96 15.99
C TRP A 147 1.52 -5.65 17.33
N GLU A 148 0.67 -6.68 17.35
CA GLU A 148 0.38 -7.48 18.53
C GLU A 148 1.63 -8.22 19.02
N ARG A 149 2.41 -8.81 18.10
CA ARG A 149 3.71 -9.45 18.42
C ARG A 149 4.72 -8.44 18.94
N LEU A 150 4.80 -7.25 18.36
CA LEU A 150 5.66 -6.17 18.86
C LEU A 150 5.27 -5.76 20.28
N ALA A 151 3.97 -5.63 20.56
CA ALA A 151 3.47 -5.33 21.90
C ALA A 151 3.84 -6.42 22.92
N ALA A 152 3.69 -7.69 22.52
CA ALA A 152 4.03 -8.83 23.39
C ALA A 152 5.53 -8.88 23.75
N GLY A 153 6.43 -8.45 22.84
CA GLY A 153 7.89 -8.39 23.06
C GLY A 153 8.34 -7.14 23.86
N GLU A 154 7.48 -6.14 24.05
CA GLU A 154 7.86 -4.88 24.67
C GLU A 154 7.83 -5.00 26.22
N GLN A 155 8.97 -4.67 26.85
CA GLN A 155 9.12 -4.75 28.31
C GLN A 155 8.65 -3.49 29.06
N PHE A 156 8.75 -2.32 28.41
CA PHE A 156 8.35 -1.05 29.01
C PHE A 156 6.83 -0.90 28.98
N ARG A 157 6.18 -1.07 30.13
CA ARG A 157 4.71 -1.14 30.28
C ARG A 157 3.92 -0.02 29.58
N PRO A 158 4.30 1.27 29.65
CA PRO A 158 3.56 2.33 28.97
C PRO A 158 3.59 2.16 27.44
N ARG A 159 4.76 1.83 26.88
CA ARG A 159 4.93 1.59 25.45
C ARG A 159 4.19 0.34 24.99
N ARG A 160 4.22 -0.73 25.78
CA ARG A 160 3.43 -1.95 25.51
C ARG A 160 1.94 -1.63 25.42
N LYS A 161 1.36 -0.91 26.38
CA LYS A 161 -0.06 -0.51 26.34
C LYS A 161 -0.40 0.33 25.11
N TYR A 162 0.50 1.21 24.72
CA TYR A 162 0.33 2.01 23.51
C TYR A 162 0.35 1.13 22.24
N LEU A 163 1.27 0.18 22.13
CA LEU A 163 1.31 -0.77 21.02
C LEU A 163 0.08 -1.67 20.96
N GLU A 164 -0.40 -2.16 22.10
CA GLU A 164 -1.65 -2.93 22.22
C GLU A 164 -2.86 -2.10 21.74
N PHE A 165 -2.92 -0.83 22.10
CA PHE A 165 -3.97 0.08 21.64
C PHE A 165 -3.91 0.27 20.12
N LEU A 166 -2.73 0.50 19.55
CA LEU A 166 -2.54 0.64 18.10
C LEU A 166 -2.92 -0.64 17.35
N SER A 167 -2.50 -1.82 17.84
CA SER A 167 -2.87 -3.11 17.26
C SER A 167 -4.38 -3.31 17.20
N ARG A 168 -5.11 -3.03 18.28
CA ARG A 168 -6.58 -3.16 18.31
C ARG A 168 -7.26 -2.26 17.27
N ARG A 169 -6.80 -1.02 17.15
CA ARG A 169 -7.36 -0.09 16.16
C ARG A 169 -7.07 -0.55 14.74
N LEU A 170 -5.85 -1.01 14.52
CA LEU A 170 -5.44 -1.54 13.23
C LEU A 170 -6.24 -2.79 12.85
N LYS A 171 -6.54 -3.66 13.82
CA LYS A 171 -7.37 -4.85 13.62
C LYS A 171 -8.79 -4.50 13.14
N VAL A 172 -9.42 -3.53 13.77
CA VAL A 172 -10.76 -3.07 13.35
C VAL A 172 -10.68 -2.52 11.92
N TYR A 173 -9.74 -1.61 11.66
CA TYR A 173 -9.57 -1.01 10.35
C TYR A 173 -9.29 -2.08 9.26
N GLU A 174 -8.30 -2.94 9.47
CA GLU A 174 -7.90 -3.96 8.49
C GLU A 174 -9.07 -4.91 8.20
N THR A 175 -9.79 -5.37 9.23
CA THR A 175 -10.94 -6.26 9.07
C THR A 175 -12.08 -5.60 8.29
N GLU A 176 -12.37 -4.33 8.55
CA GLU A 176 -13.40 -3.58 7.83
C GLU A 176 -13.01 -3.35 6.37
N GLN A 177 -11.75 -2.98 6.11
CA GLN A 177 -11.30 -2.67 4.76
C GLN A 177 -11.24 -3.91 3.86
N ILE A 178 -10.78 -5.06 4.36
CA ILE A 178 -10.71 -6.31 3.60
C ILE A 178 -12.06 -6.69 2.98
N ASN A 179 -13.15 -6.47 3.69
CA ASN A 179 -14.50 -6.77 3.22
C ASN A 179 -14.99 -5.88 2.05
N ARG A 180 -14.25 -4.85 1.70
CA ARG A 180 -14.57 -3.91 0.61
C ARG A 180 -14.00 -4.33 -0.75
N PHE A 181 -13.20 -5.40 -0.78
CA PHE A 181 -12.56 -5.94 -1.99
C PHE A 181 -13.35 -7.12 -2.56
N HIS A 182 -13.23 -7.33 -3.86
CA HIS A 182 -13.86 -8.47 -4.54
C HIS A 182 -13.12 -9.79 -4.27
N GLN A 183 -11.80 -9.71 -4.11
CA GLN A 183 -10.94 -10.85 -3.80
C GLN A 183 -9.82 -10.43 -2.85
N VAL A 184 -9.43 -11.34 -1.97
CA VAL A 184 -8.36 -11.16 -1.00
C VAL A 184 -7.39 -12.33 -1.10
N PHE A 185 -6.10 -12.04 -1.24
CA PHE A 185 -5.02 -13.02 -1.19
C PHE A 185 -4.14 -12.73 0.01
N CYS A 186 -3.68 -13.77 0.68
CA CYS A 186 -2.70 -13.67 1.76
C CYS A 186 -1.49 -14.50 1.37
N ASP A 187 -0.30 -13.89 1.39
CA ASP A 187 0.95 -14.61 1.25
C ASP A 187 1.24 -15.32 2.59
N GLN A 188 1.38 -16.66 2.56
CA GLN A 188 1.74 -17.48 3.73
C GLN A 188 3.25 -17.71 3.78
#